data_a95a792f67cce80f48ecc66c21e3bc17
#
_entry.id   a95a792f67cce80f48ecc66c21e3bc17
#
_cell.length_a   1.000
_cell.length_b   1.000
_cell.length_c   1.000
_cell.angle_alpha   90.00
_cell.angle_beta   90.00
_cell.angle_gamma   90.00
#
_symmetry.space_group_name_H-M   'P 1'
#
loop_
_entity.id
_entity.type
_entity.pdbx_description
1 polymer ?
#
loop_
_entity_poly.entity_id
_entity_poly.type
_entity_poly.pdbx_seq_one_letter_code
_entity_poly.pdbx_strand_id
1 'polypeptide(L)'
;MCFKLSANTPYQIPRSSVIELTEPATKRVYPVFIQLPKSYKKQPEKIYPVIYLTDAPYTFPIVAGATRFPMNSGNMQEAIIVAISYEKGSRGSNSRIRDYTPNKAQSWKKQTGNAQNHALFLKNTVLPFIQSNYRASSTQKTYIGNSLGGLFGATILFTMPDLFNNYIIGSHRFGLTAMQY
;
A
#
# COMPACT_ATOMS: atom_id res chain seq x y z
N MET A 1 35.56 11.87 31.96
CA MET A 1 34.26 11.17 32.15
C MET A 1 33.93 10.46 30.85
N CYS A 2 34.08 9.13 30.80
CA CYS A 2 33.79 8.34 29.56
C CYS A 2 32.29 8.02 29.54
N PHE A 3 31.54 8.61 28.62
CA PHE A 3 30.16 8.20 28.39
C PHE A 3 30.17 6.86 27.67
N LYS A 4 29.68 5.80 28.33
CA LYS A 4 29.38 4.53 27.64
C LYS A 4 28.19 4.78 26.70
N LEU A 5 28.42 4.79 25.38
CA LEU A 5 27.33 4.66 24.43
C LEU A 5 26.69 3.28 24.62
N SER A 6 25.44 3.25 25.05
CA SER A 6 24.61 2.06 24.98
C SER A 6 24.32 1.77 23.51
N ALA A 7 24.16 0.47 23.14
CA ALA A 7 23.82 0.07 21.77
C ALA A 7 22.55 0.80 21.30
N ASN A 8 22.63 1.47 20.14
CA ASN A 8 21.49 2.12 19.54
C ASN A 8 20.48 1.08 19.06
N THR A 9 19.29 1.08 19.65
CA THR A 9 18.19 0.26 19.16
C THR A 9 17.50 1.00 18.01
N PRO A 10 17.32 0.39 16.82
CA PRO A 10 16.61 1.02 15.73
C PRO A 10 15.18 1.42 16.13
N TYR A 11 14.75 2.61 15.73
CA TYR A 11 13.36 3.03 15.93
C TYR A 11 12.45 2.23 15.01
N GLN A 12 11.37 1.69 15.57
CA GLN A 12 10.33 0.98 14.82
C GLN A 12 8.99 1.68 14.98
N ILE A 13 8.21 1.71 13.90
CA ILE A 13 6.82 2.19 13.96
C ILE A 13 6.03 1.22 14.85
N PRO A 14 5.41 1.70 15.94
CA PRO A 14 4.72 0.83 16.88
C PRO A 14 3.58 0.02 16.23
N ARG A 15 3.46 -1.26 16.59
CA ARG A 15 2.44 -2.20 16.12
C ARG A 15 2.49 -2.46 14.61
N SER A 16 3.64 -2.26 14.00
CA SER A 16 3.86 -2.60 12.60
C SER A 16 4.60 -3.92 12.43
N SER A 17 4.37 -4.54 11.30
CA SER A 17 5.06 -5.75 10.83
C SER A 17 5.19 -5.70 9.31
N VAL A 18 6.08 -6.53 8.78
CA VAL A 18 6.24 -6.73 7.34
C VAL A 18 6.04 -8.21 7.07
N ILE A 19 5.21 -8.51 6.08
CA ILE A 19 5.01 -9.87 5.55
C ILE A 19 5.38 -9.87 4.07
N GLU A 20 5.60 -11.04 3.50
CA GLU A 20 5.88 -11.21 2.08
C GLU A 20 4.72 -11.96 1.41
N LEU A 21 4.15 -11.39 0.36
CA LEU A 21 3.11 -12.03 -0.44
C LEU A 21 3.64 -12.26 -1.85
N THR A 22 3.35 -13.46 -2.37
CA THR A 22 3.77 -13.87 -3.72
C THR A 22 2.62 -13.68 -4.70
N GLU A 23 2.87 -12.99 -5.80
CA GLU A 23 1.96 -12.93 -6.93
C GLU A 23 1.92 -14.30 -7.63
N PRO A 24 0.77 -14.97 -7.72
CA PRO A 24 0.73 -16.35 -8.21
C PRO A 24 1.17 -16.53 -9.66
N ALA A 25 0.87 -15.55 -10.52
CA ALA A 25 1.15 -15.63 -11.96
C ALA A 25 2.64 -15.48 -12.31
N THR A 26 3.32 -14.51 -11.68
CA THR A 26 4.71 -14.17 -12.02
C THR A 26 5.73 -14.67 -11.01
N LYS A 27 5.26 -15.19 -9.87
CA LYS A 27 6.08 -15.62 -8.72
C LYS A 27 6.88 -14.45 -8.08
N ARG A 28 6.55 -13.22 -8.41
CA ARG A 28 7.14 -12.04 -7.77
C ARG A 28 6.69 -11.92 -6.33
N VAL A 29 7.62 -11.56 -5.47
CA VAL A 29 7.38 -11.39 -4.04
C VAL A 29 7.33 -9.91 -3.70
N TYR A 30 6.28 -9.49 -3.00
CA TYR A 30 6.07 -8.12 -2.57
C TYR A 30 6.01 -8.05 -1.05
N PRO A 31 6.91 -7.29 -0.39
CA PRO A 31 6.76 -6.95 1.02
C PRO A 31 5.51 -6.10 1.23
N VAL A 32 4.71 -6.45 2.22
CA VAL A 32 3.51 -5.72 2.62
C VAL A 32 3.67 -5.29 4.08
N PHE A 33 3.63 -3.99 4.29
CA PHE A 33 3.79 -3.36 5.60
C PHE A 33 2.42 -3.20 6.23
N ILE A 34 2.26 -3.62 7.47
CA ILE A 34 0.98 -3.63 8.16
C ILE A 34 1.14 -2.92 9.50
N GLN A 35 0.25 -1.98 9.82
CA GLN A 35 0.15 -1.38 11.14
C GLN A 35 -1.25 -1.61 11.72
N LEU A 36 -1.28 -2.12 12.94
CA LEU A 36 -2.52 -2.34 13.68
C LEU A 36 -2.86 -1.12 14.56
N PRO A 37 -4.15 -0.79 14.72
CA PRO A 37 -4.59 0.31 15.55
C PRO A 37 -4.35 0.02 17.04
N LYS A 38 -4.40 1.07 17.88
CA LYS A 38 -4.10 0.98 19.32
C LYS A 38 -5.01 0.02 20.07
N SER A 39 -6.29 0.01 19.72
CA SER A 39 -7.30 -0.83 20.39
C SER A 39 -7.29 -2.28 19.91
N TYR A 40 -6.52 -2.65 18.88
CA TYR A 40 -6.60 -3.96 18.22
C TYR A 40 -6.49 -5.15 19.20
N LYS A 41 -5.55 -5.11 20.16
CA LYS A 41 -5.41 -6.16 21.17
C LYS A 41 -6.46 -6.08 22.28
N LYS A 42 -7.03 -4.89 22.54
CA LYS A 42 -7.96 -4.65 23.65
C LYS A 42 -9.42 -4.90 23.29
N GLN A 43 -9.76 -4.86 22.02
CA GLN A 43 -11.12 -5.01 21.48
C GLN A 43 -11.16 -6.16 20.46
N PRO A 44 -11.21 -7.42 20.92
CA PRO A 44 -11.09 -8.59 20.05
C PRO A 44 -12.22 -8.73 19.02
N GLU A 45 -13.41 -8.20 19.32
CA GLU A 45 -14.59 -8.28 18.43
C GLU A 45 -14.69 -7.11 17.44
N LYS A 46 -13.85 -6.08 17.60
CA LYS A 46 -13.93 -4.90 16.74
C LYS A 46 -13.34 -5.19 15.35
N ILE A 47 -14.11 -4.85 14.31
CA ILE A 47 -13.69 -4.86 12.91
C ILE A 47 -13.22 -3.45 12.54
N TYR A 48 -12.16 -3.35 11.78
CA TYR A 48 -11.52 -2.08 11.45
C TYR A 48 -11.56 -1.79 9.94
N PRO A 49 -11.82 -0.54 9.53
CA PRO A 49 -11.56 -0.11 8.16
C PRO A 49 -10.09 -0.32 7.81
N VAL A 50 -9.80 -0.44 6.52
CA VAL A 50 -8.44 -0.65 6.03
C VAL A 50 -8.04 0.45 5.06
N ILE A 51 -6.85 1.01 5.28
CA ILE A 51 -6.22 1.97 4.38
C ILE A 51 -5.10 1.24 3.63
N TYR A 52 -5.26 1.12 2.31
CA TYR A 52 -4.29 0.50 1.42
C TYR A 52 -3.44 1.56 0.73
N LEU A 53 -2.13 1.41 0.78
CA LEU A 53 -1.16 2.35 0.23
C LEU A 53 -0.29 1.66 -0.81
N THR A 54 0.12 2.40 -1.82
CA THR A 54 1.26 2.04 -2.68
C THR A 54 2.54 2.71 -2.17
N ASP A 55 3.69 2.34 -2.74
CA ASP A 55 4.99 2.94 -2.42
C ASP A 55 5.37 2.83 -0.92
N ALA A 56 5.17 1.66 -0.32
CA ALA A 56 5.31 1.45 1.13
C ALA A 56 6.55 2.08 1.79
N PRO A 57 7.78 2.02 1.22
CA PRO A 57 8.95 2.62 1.87
C PRO A 57 8.81 4.13 2.15
N TYR A 58 7.99 4.83 1.35
CA TYR A 58 7.76 6.26 1.47
C TYR A 58 6.43 6.58 2.15
N THR A 59 5.35 5.94 1.73
CA THR A 59 3.99 6.30 2.15
C THR A 59 3.64 5.75 3.53
N PHE A 60 4.14 4.56 3.88
CA PHE A 60 3.81 3.91 5.14
C PHE A 60 4.24 4.74 6.37
N PRO A 61 5.49 5.22 6.50
CA PRO A 61 5.88 6.03 7.65
C PRO A 61 5.11 7.36 7.72
N ILE A 62 4.80 7.98 6.56
CA ILE A 62 4.04 9.23 6.50
C ILE A 62 2.61 9.02 7.02
N VAL A 63 1.88 8.04 6.45
CA VAL A 63 0.49 7.79 6.83
C VAL A 63 0.40 7.26 8.26
N ALA A 64 1.27 6.33 8.65
CA ALA A 64 1.35 5.82 10.01
C ALA A 64 1.62 6.93 11.04
N GLY A 65 2.47 7.89 10.72
CA GLY A 65 2.76 9.05 11.55
C GLY A 65 1.60 10.04 11.62
N ALA A 66 1.07 10.43 10.47
CA ALA A 66 0.01 11.43 10.37
C ALA A 66 -1.31 10.97 11.01
N THR A 67 -1.65 9.69 10.89
CA THR A 67 -2.91 9.14 11.43
C THR A 67 -2.82 8.72 12.90
N ARG A 68 -1.61 8.56 13.45
CA ARG A 68 -1.41 8.02 14.80
C ARG A 68 -2.09 8.87 15.88
N PHE A 69 -1.86 10.18 15.87
CA PHE A 69 -2.45 11.06 16.88
C PHE A 69 -3.97 11.19 16.70
N PRO A 70 -4.51 11.49 15.51
CA PRO A 70 -5.96 11.55 15.30
C PRO A 70 -6.69 10.26 15.69
N MET A 71 -6.16 9.09 15.33
CA MET A 71 -6.75 7.81 15.73
C MET A 71 -6.69 7.57 17.26
N ASN A 72 -5.57 7.94 17.89
CA ASN A 72 -5.40 7.72 19.34
C ASN A 72 -6.23 8.67 20.20
N SER A 73 -6.57 9.86 19.69
CA SER A 73 -7.38 10.89 20.35
C SER A 73 -8.90 10.79 20.04
N GLY A 74 -9.30 9.86 19.17
CA GLY A 74 -10.70 9.69 18.77
C GLY A 74 -11.18 10.67 17.70
N ASN A 75 -10.29 11.53 17.16
CA ASN A 75 -10.61 12.47 16.09
C ASN A 75 -10.63 11.81 14.69
N MET A 76 -10.17 10.57 14.60
CA MET A 76 -10.22 9.74 13.40
C MET A 76 -10.56 8.31 13.81
N GLN A 77 -11.40 7.65 13.01
CA GLN A 77 -11.68 6.24 13.19
C GLN A 77 -10.39 5.42 13.10
N GLU A 78 -10.17 4.52 14.06
CA GLU A 78 -9.03 3.61 14.02
C GLU A 78 -9.12 2.68 12.81
N ALA A 79 -8.03 2.55 12.06
CA ALA A 79 -7.93 1.73 10.86
C ALA A 79 -6.67 0.86 10.89
N ILE A 80 -6.69 -0.26 10.18
CA ILE A 80 -5.50 -1.02 9.82
C ILE A 80 -4.87 -0.30 8.62
N ILE A 81 -3.55 -0.09 8.64
CA ILE A 81 -2.80 0.47 7.51
C ILE A 81 -2.05 -0.67 6.85
N VAL A 82 -2.24 -0.82 5.54
CA VAL A 82 -1.60 -1.85 4.70
C VAL A 82 -0.90 -1.15 3.55
N ALA A 83 0.41 -1.28 3.45
CA ALA A 83 1.18 -0.63 2.39
C ALA A 83 1.96 -1.66 1.56
N ILE A 84 1.72 -1.67 0.27
CA ILE A 84 2.36 -2.58 -0.68
C ILE A 84 3.67 -1.96 -1.14
N SER A 85 4.77 -2.71 -0.98
CA SER A 85 6.10 -2.30 -1.40
C SER A 85 6.38 -2.72 -2.84
N TYR A 86 7.62 -2.52 -3.26
CA TYR A 86 8.13 -2.94 -4.56
C TYR A 86 8.53 -4.41 -4.54
N GLU A 87 8.61 -5.03 -5.70
CA GLU A 87 9.11 -6.41 -5.85
C GLU A 87 10.45 -6.60 -5.15
N LYS A 88 10.55 -7.62 -4.33
CA LYS A 88 11.79 -8.00 -3.63
C LYS A 88 12.89 -8.35 -4.63
N GLY A 89 14.09 -7.81 -4.40
CA GLY A 89 15.22 -8.02 -5.31
C GLY A 89 15.23 -7.11 -6.55
N SER A 90 14.17 -6.36 -6.81
CA SER A 90 14.11 -5.36 -7.89
C SER A 90 14.51 -3.97 -7.37
N ARG A 91 15.02 -3.12 -8.28
CA ARG A 91 15.10 -1.68 -7.98
C ARG A 91 13.69 -1.13 -7.86
N GLY A 92 13.38 -0.41 -6.77
CA GLY A 92 12.04 0.11 -6.51
C GLY A 92 11.45 0.92 -7.67
N SER A 93 12.28 1.72 -8.36
CA SER A 93 11.84 2.48 -9.53
C SER A 93 11.45 1.60 -10.73
N ASN A 94 12.04 0.40 -10.88
CA ASN A 94 11.70 -0.51 -11.96
C ASN A 94 10.38 -1.23 -11.68
N SER A 95 10.24 -1.77 -10.46
CA SER A 95 9.00 -2.38 -10.00
C SER A 95 7.84 -1.38 -10.09
N ARG A 96 8.01 -0.18 -9.52
CA ARG A 96 7.01 0.88 -9.50
C ARG A 96 6.52 1.28 -10.89
N ILE A 97 7.45 1.52 -11.82
CA ILE A 97 7.10 1.93 -13.19
C ILE A 97 6.35 0.79 -13.90
N ARG A 98 6.83 -0.43 -13.80
CA ARG A 98 6.18 -1.59 -14.40
C ARG A 98 4.76 -1.78 -13.85
N ASP A 99 4.62 -1.80 -12.51
CA ASP A 99 3.41 -2.26 -11.85
C ASP A 99 2.32 -1.19 -11.75
N TYR A 100 2.66 0.10 -11.93
CA TYR A 100 1.69 1.19 -11.80
C TYR A 100 1.31 1.85 -13.12
N THR A 101 1.88 1.42 -14.25
CA THR A 101 1.52 1.96 -15.56
C THR A 101 0.53 1.03 -16.28
N PRO A 102 -0.57 1.57 -16.84
CA PRO A 102 -1.60 0.75 -17.49
C PRO A 102 -1.15 0.18 -18.84
N ASN A 103 -0.35 0.93 -19.60
CA ASN A 103 0.02 0.60 -20.97
C ASN A 103 1.52 0.39 -21.14
N LYS A 104 1.88 -0.48 -22.08
CA LYS A 104 3.26 -0.61 -22.55
C LYS A 104 3.65 0.64 -23.34
N ALA A 105 4.74 1.28 -22.97
CA ALA A 105 5.29 2.45 -23.65
C ALA A 105 6.66 2.11 -24.23
N GLN A 106 6.75 2.05 -25.56
CA GLN A 106 8.01 1.73 -26.28
C GLN A 106 9.10 2.78 -26.08
N SER A 107 8.70 4.03 -25.82
CA SER A 107 9.63 5.15 -25.56
C SER A 107 10.33 5.08 -24.21
N TRP A 108 9.89 4.20 -23.31
CA TRP A 108 10.50 4.05 -21.99
C TRP A 108 11.57 2.96 -21.96
N LYS A 109 12.75 3.28 -21.43
CA LYS A 109 13.82 2.28 -21.21
C LYS A 109 13.48 1.21 -20.18
N LYS A 110 12.46 1.45 -19.35
CA LYS A 110 12.00 0.53 -18.32
C LYS A 110 10.71 -0.15 -18.74
N GLN A 111 10.50 -1.36 -18.26
CA GLN A 111 9.25 -2.09 -18.49
C GLN A 111 8.06 -1.30 -17.91
N THR A 112 6.98 -1.21 -18.70
CA THR A 112 5.71 -0.57 -18.35
C THR A 112 4.55 -1.52 -18.65
N GLY A 113 3.33 -1.16 -18.23
CA GLY A 113 2.10 -1.81 -18.69
C GLY A 113 1.69 -3.07 -17.91
N ASN A 114 1.95 -3.14 -16.61
CA ASN A 114 1.55 -4.27 -15.77
C ASN A 114 0.49 -3.91 -14.71
N ALA A 115 -0.10 -2.71 -14.76
CA ALA A 115 -1.02 -2.25 -13.73
C ALA A 115 -2.23 -3.17 -13.57
N GLN A 116 -2.77 -3.71 -14.67
CA GLN A 116 -3.91 -4.64 -14.60
C GLN A 116 -3.57 -5.92 -13.80
N ASN A 117 -2.41 -6.53 -14.08
CA ASN A 117 -1.99 -7.73 -13.35
C ASN A 117 -1.69 -7.41 -11.88
N HIS A 118 -1.09 -6.25 -11.61
CA HIS A 118 -0.84 -5.83 -10.23
C HIS A 118 -2.14 -5.53 -9.46
N ALA A 119 -3.17 -4.99 -10.13
CA ALA A 119 -4.50 -4.84 -9.55
C ALA A 119 -5.16 -6.22 -9.26
N LEU A 120 -4.99 -7.20 -10.14
CA LEU A 120 -5.42 -8.57 -9.90
C LEU A 120 -4.68 -9.22 -8.72
N PHE A 121 -3.39 -8.94 -8.55
CA PHE A 121 -2.64 -9.37 -7.37
C PHE A 121 -3.22 -8.76 -6.09
N LEU A 122 -3.57 -7.46 -6.07
CA LEU A 122 -4.27 -6.86 -4.94
C LEU A 122 -5.60 -7.56 -4.68
N LYS A 123 -6.43 -7.73 -5.73
CA LYS A 123 -7.77 -8.33 -5.65
C LYS A 123 -7.74 -9.76 -5.14
N ASN A 124 -6.86 -10.59 -5.68
CA ASN A 124 -6.90 -12.04 -5.51
C ASN A 124 -5.96 -12.56 -4.42
N THR A 125 -5.01 -11.74 -3.97
CA THR A 125 -4.01 -12.17 -2.98
C THR A 125 -3.96 -11.23 -1.78
N VAL A 126 -3.70 -9.93 -1.98
CA VAL A 126 -3.47 -9.01 -0.84
C VAL A 126 -4.74 -8.80 -0.03
N LEU A 127 -5.84 -8.40 -0.66
CA LEU A 127 -7.09 -8.12 0.05
C LEU A 127 -7.65 -9.35 0.77
N PRO A 128 -7.74 -10.53 0.12
CA PRO A 128 -8.18 -11.75 0.80
C PRO A 128 -7.27 -12.16 1.95
N PHE A 129 -5.95 -12.02 1.80
CA PHE A 129 -5.01 -12.31 2.88
C PHE A 129 -5.28 -11.41 4.11
N ILE A 130 -5.45 -10.10 3.88
CA ILE A 130 -5.73 -9.16 4.97
C ILE A 130 -7.07 -9.48 5.64
N GLN A 131 -8.11 -9.79 4.88
CA GLN A 131 -9.43 -10.14 5.42
C GLN A 131 -9.42 -11.46 6.22
N SER A 132 -8.62 -12.44 5.80
CA SER A 132 -8.55 -13.74 6.47
C SER A 132 -7.68 -13.76 7.71
N ASN A 133 -6.68 -12.87 7.80
CA ASN A 133 -5.70 -12.87 8.89
C ASN A 133 -5.87 -11.72 9.89
N TYR A 134 -6.68 -10.72 9.56
CA TYR A 134 -6.92 -9.55 10.40
C TYR A 134 -8.42 -9.24 10.49
N ARG A 135 -8.83 -8.57 11.55
CA ARG A 135 -10.20 -8.08 11.71
C ARG A 135 -10.43 -6.84 10.83
N ALA A 136 -10.34 -7.07 9.54
CA ALA A 136 -10.44 -6.08 8.47
C ALA A 136 -11.84 -6.04 7.89
N SER A 137 -12.40 -4.85 7.73
CA SER A 137 -13.70 -4.65 7.08
C SER A 137 -13.64 -5.01 5.60
N SER A 138 -14.60 -5.77 5.11
CA SER A 138 -14.78 -6.06 3.70
C SER A 138 -15.40 -4.90 2.91
N THR A 139 -16.05 -3.96 3.62
CA THR A 139 -16.83 -2.86 3.04
C THR A 139 -16.29 -1.47 3.33
N GLN A 140 -15.19 -1.35 4.09
CA GLN A 140 -14.55 -0.07 4.41
C GLN A 140 -13.08 -0.13 4.03
N LYS A 141 -12.81 -0.04 2.73
CA LYS A 141 -11.48 -0.11 2.12
C LYS A 141 -11.17 1.21 1.42
N THR A 142 -10.13 1.89 1.84
CA THR A 142 -9.65 3.14 1.24
C THR A 142 -8.32 2.90 0.54
N TYR A 143 -8.22 3.26 -0.72
CA TYR A 143 -6.96 3.28 -1.47
C TYR A 143 -6.34 4.68 -1.40
N ILE A 144 -5.02 4.76 -1.21
CA ILE A 144 -4.25 6.01 -1.29
C ILE A 144 -3.02 5.80 -2.17
N GLY A 145 -2.89 6.62 -3.20
CA GLY A 145 -1.73 6.60 -4.09
C GLY A 145 -1.33 7.99 -4.57
N ASN A 146 -0.02 8.22 -4.69
CA ASN A 146 0.54 9.48 -5.17
C ASN A 146 1.36 9.30 -6.45
N SER A 147 1.31 10.28 -7.36
CA SER A 147 2.05 10.27 -8.63
C SER A 147 1.71 9.00 -9.47
N LEU A 148 2.66 8.12 -9.80
CA LEU A 148 2.36 6.83 -10.46
C LEU A 148 1.46 5.92 -9.61
N GLY A 149 1.54 5.98 -8.27
CA GLY A 149 0.58 5.32 -7.39
C GLY A 149 -0.83 5.89 -7.54
N GLY A 150 -0.95 7.20 -7.79
CA GLY A 150 -2.21 7.85 -8.15
C GLY A 150 -2.75 7.39 -9.51
N LEU A 151 -1.89 7.26 -10.52
CA LEU A 151 -2.25 6.70 -11.83
C LEU A 151 -2.74 5.25 -11.71
N PHE A 152 -2.06 4.44 -10.90
CA PHE A 152 -2.48 3.08 -10.61
C PHE A 152 -3.85 3.05 -9.92
N GLY A 153 -4.09 3.92 -8.93
CA GLY A 153 -5.39 4.06 -8.28
C GLY A 153 -6.50 4.47 -9.24
N ALA A 154 -6.23 5.40 -10.15
CA ALA A 154 -7.17 5.76 -11.22
C ALA A 154 -7.44 4.58 -12.16
N THR A 155 -6.41 3.82 -12.53
CA THR A 155 -6.57 2.60 -13.34
C THR A 155 -7.49 1.59 -12.65
N ILE A 156 -7.31 1.35 -11.35
CA ILE A 156 -8.19 0.46 -10.57
C ILE A 156 -9.62 1.01 -10.55
N LEU A 157 -9.79 2.30 -10.28
CA LEU A 157 -11.11 2.93 -10.21
C LEU A 157 -11.92 2.74 -11.51
N PHE A 158 -11.26 2.82 -12.65
CA PHE A 158 -11.93 2.65 -13.96
C PHE A 158 -12.12 1.19 -14.37
N THR A 159 -11.22 0.28 -13.95
CA THR A 159 -11.25 -1.12 -14.43
C THR A 159 -11.85 -2.09 -13.42
N MET A 160 -11.81 -1.76 -12.13
CA MET A 160 -12.29 -2.58 -10.99
C MET A 160 -12.89 -1.68 -9.90
N PRO A 161 -13.97 -0.92 -10.17
CA PRO A 161 -14.49 0.11 -9.26
C PRO A 161 -14.84 -0.42 -7.86
N ASP A 162 -15.28 -1.66 -7.76
CA ASP A 162 -15.70 -2.29 -6.50
C ASP A 162 -14.52 -2.78 -5.63
N LEU A 163 -13.27 -2.64 -6.10
CA LEU A 163 -12.12 -3.12 -5.34
C LEU A 163 -11.93 -2.34 -4.05
N PHE A 164 -12.12 -1.02 -4.10
CA PHE A 164 -12.06 -0.14 -2.94
C PHE A 164 -13.31 0.77 -2.88
N ASN A 165 -13.70 1.16 -1.67
CA ASN A 165 -14.87 2.02 -1.45
C ASN A 165 -14.52 3.50 -1.58
N ASN A 166 -13.27 3.86 -1.25
CA ASN A 166 -12.79 5.23 -1.32
C ASN A 166 -11.42 5.28 -1.98
N TYR A 167 -11.16 6.38 -2.71
CA TYR A 167 -9.89 6.63 -3.38
C TYR A 167 -9.38 8.02 -3.02
N ILE A 168 -8.13 8.11 -2.57
CA ILE A 168 -7.37 9.34 -2.40
C ILE A 168 -6.21 9.30 -3.39
N ILE A 169 -6.34 10.08 -4.46
CA ILE A 169 -5.40 10.09 -5.59
C ILE A 169 -4.70 11.44 -5.61
N GLY A 170 -3.40 11.43 -5.28
CA GLY A 170 -2.59 12.64 -5.23
C GLY A 170 -1.67 12.82 -6.43
N SER A 171 -1.53 14.08 -6.90
CA SER A 171 -0.47 14.56 -7.82
C SER A 171 -0.13 13.64 -9.00
N HIS A 172 -1.12 13.05 -9.66
CA HIS A 172 -0.87 12.30 -10.87
C HIS A 172 -0.73 13.27 -12.05
N ARG A 173 0.37 13.19 -12.78
CA ARG A 173 0.46 13.76 -14.11
C ARG A 173 -0.12 12.76 -15.08
N PHE A 174 -1.29 13.02 -15.62
CA PHE A 174 -1.68 12.44 -16.90
C PHE A 174 -0.76 13.05 -17.96
N GLY A 175 0.33 12.38 -18.29
CA GLY A 175 1.02 12.70 -19.53
C GLY A 175 0.04 12.42 -20.65
N LEU A 176 -0.22 13.42 -21.50
CA LEU A 176 -1.10 13.30 -22.67
C LEU A 176 -0.72 12.13 -23.62
N THR A 177 0.48 11.60 -23.49
CA THR A 177 0.99 10.39 -24.17
C THR A 177 0.50 9.06 -23.58
N ALA A 178 -0.11 9.04 -22.41
CA ALA A 178 -0.61 7.81 -21.78
C ALA A 178 -2.06 7.49 -22.18
N MET A 179 -2.73 8.37 -22.93
CA MET A 179 -4.13 8.24 -23.37
C MET A 179 -4.28 8.20 -24.89
N GLN A 180 -3.32 7.68 -25.62
CA GLN A 180 -3.61 7.28 -27.01
C GLN A 180 -4.25 5.90 -26.96
N TYR A 181 -5.57 5.91 -27.20
CA TYR A 181 -6.43 4.76 -27.43
C TYR A 181 -6.01 3.96 -28.66
#